data_1c33787d0699eef4b0da3d569db2bcee
#
_entry.id   1c33787d0699eef4b0da3d569db2bcee
#
_cell.length_a   1.000
_cell.length_b   1.000
_cell.length_c   1.000
_cell.angle_alpha   90.00
_cell.angle_beta   90.00
_cell.angle_gamma   90.00
#
_symmetry.space_group_name_H-M   'P 1'
#
loop_
_entity.id
_entity.type
_entity.pdbx_description
1 polymer ?
#
loop_
_entity_poly.entity_id
_entity_poly.type
_entity_poly.pdbx_seq_one_letter_code
_entity_poly.pdbx_strand_id
1 'polypeptide(L)'
;MDKNTLTGLILMGLLIFGFMWMNSSKQKENQQQQQQEQAEAKKAAADEPQITVDSISAAEAAAIPAAIREGGVRQGDGDSYVYNTPSVRLAMVNGEVTGSVQTADTTLDYNDVIANRLSRDITLSTRNEAVKNIREVLSDTRRYGQFASHRTGKAGTVKLGNDKLSLEISNQGGYISRATLLDYKSYLPADAKSEKIDTADVEICRPGCNKYSFELTSATQRINTADFFFTPRQVSDSVVEMTLDMAGGGQFGFRYTLPKGSYVVRMEMIQKGMDKVIPISVANAKLIWSQKMGRNERGRTFEERNSGLYYKYVGDSPDDLGAQGEQTDELTQRLKWIGYKNQFFSMVMIPRTCFTSAEVASTDLKKDPDFVKALASEAFMDYSASEANPITIDIFMGPNLYPLLSSLDKEIPGADKDSLDLTNLIPLGWPIFRWINTLIIIPVFTFLSTFIKSYGLIIFLLTLFIKLILFPFTYKSYKSQAKMRLLAPEIKAINDKYPGQENAMTRSQKTMAL
;
A
#
# COMPACT_ATOMS: atom_id res chain seq x y z
N MET A 1 18.49 -48.94 26.90
CA MET A 1 18.43 -48.17 25.64
C MET A 1 18.98 -49.06 24.54
N ASP A 2 18.16 -49.34 23.53
CA ASP A 2 18.58 -50.16 22.40
C ASP A 2 19.67 -49.47 21.59
N LYS A 3 20.64 -50.28 21.07
CA LYS A 3 21.74 -49.77 20.25
C LYS A 3 21.26 -48.88 19.06
N ASN A 4 20.08 -49.18 18.53
CA ASN A 4 19.49 -48.41 17.42
C ASN A 4 19.03 -47.02 17.87
N THR A 5 18.52 -46.86 19.08
CA THR A 5 18.09 -45.57 19.64
C THR A 5 19.29 -44.67 19.94
N LEU A 6 20.40 -45.24 20.41
CA LEU A 6 21.63 -44.49 20.65
C LEU A 6 22.28 -44.02 19.35
N THR A 7 22.28 -44.86 18.30
CA THR A 7 22.81 -44.53 16.99
C THR A 7 21.95 -43.41 16.31
N GLY A 8 20.62 -43.48 16.46
CA GLY A 8 19.71 -42.46 15.96
C GLY A 8 19.92 -41.09 16.63
N LEU A 9 20.17 -41.10 17.98
CA LEU A 9 20.41 -39.87 18.74
C LEU A 9 21.77 -39.23 18.38
N ILE A 10 22.81 -40.04 18.13
CA ILE A 10 24.13 -39.57 17.69
C ILE A 10 24.05 -38.98 16.27
N LEU A 11 23.31 -39.64 15.35
CA LEU A 11 23.12 -39.15 13.98
C LEU A 11 22.33 -37.84 13.96
N MET A 12 21.29 -37.72 14.77
CA MET A 12 20.51 -36.49 14.93
C MET A 12 21.34 -35.34 15.53
N GLY A 13 22.19 -35.64 16.52
CA GLY A 13 23.17 -34.70 17.11
C GLY A 13 24.18 -34.18 16.09
N LEU A 14 24.71 -35.06 15.23
CA LEU A 14 25.64 -34.68 14.16
C LEU A 14 24.97 -33.84 13.06
N LEU A 15 23.73 -34.12 12.72
CA LEU A 15 22.96 -33.30 11.75
C LEU A 15 22.66 -31.90 12.31
N ILE A 16 22.25 -31.80 13.57
CA ILE A 16 22.01 -30.51 14.23
C ILE A 16 23.32 -29.71 14.37
N PHE A 17 24.41 -30.36 14.73
CA PHE A 17 25.71 -29.71 14.83
C PHE A 17 26.25 -29.26 13.47
N GLY A 18 26.09 -30.08 12.43
CA GLY A 18 26.43 -29.72 11.06
C GLY A 18 25.62 -28.53 10.53
N PHE A 19 24.31 -28.50 10.82
CA PHE A 19 23.43 -27.41 10.47
C PHE A 19 23.77 -26.11 11.21
N MET A 20 24.04 -26.19 12.50
CA MET A 20 24.51 -25.06 13.33
C MET A 20 25.85 -24.50 12.84
N TRP A 21 26.79 -25.38 12.50
CA TRP A 21 28.11 -24.96 12.01
C TRP A 21 28.02 -24.30 10.62
N MET A 22 27.22 -24.84 9.71
CA MET A 22 26.98 -24.28 8.39
C MET A 22 26.24 -22.92 8.47
N ASN A 23 25.30 -22.79 9.40
CA ASN A 23 24.55 -21.54 9.60
C ASN A 23 25.41 -20.46 10.29
N SER A 24 26.33 -20.85 11.20
CA SER A 24 27.27 -19.91 11.83
C SER A 24 28.36 -19.43 10.86
N SER A 25 28.75 -20.25 9.89
CA SER A 25 29.68 -19.84 8.82
C SER A 25 29.04 -18.82 7.87
N LYS A 26 27.80 -19.04 7.44
CA LYS A 26 27.04 -18.08 6.63
C LYS A 26 26.75 -16.74 7.35
N GLN A 27 26.50 -16.80 8.67
CA GLN A 27 26.33 -15.57 9.46
C GLN A 27 27.63 -14.76 9.58
N LYS A 28 28.78 -15.41 9.68
CA LYS A 28 30.08 -14.72 9.70
C LYS A 28 30.43 -14.13 8.35
N GLU A 29 30.16 -14.83 7.25
CA GLU A 29 30.36 -14.30 5.89
C GLU A 29 29.45 -13.10 5.62
N ASN A 30 28.18 -13.16 5.98
CA ASN A 30 27.25 -12.03 5.85
C ASN A 30 27.63 -10.82 6.73
N GLN A 31 28.14 -11.06 7.96
CA GLN A 31 28.64 -9.97 8.81
C GLN A 31 29.94 -9.37 8.25
N GLN A 32 30.83 -10.17 7.68
CA GLN A 32 32.03 -9.67 7.03
C GLN A 32 31.74 -8.91 5.74
N GLN A 33 30.78 -9.38 4.93
CA GLN A 33 30.31 -8.63 3.75
C GLN A 33 29.64 -7.31 4.14
N GLN A 34 28.76 -7.29 5.13
CA GLN A 34 28.16 -6.04 5.62
C GLN A 34 29.19 -5.08 6.22
N GLN A 35 30.22 -5.58 6.91
CA GLN A 35 31.31 -4.74 7.43
C GLN A 35 32.23 -4.25 6.32
N GLN A 36 32.47 -5.05 5.27
CA GLN A 36 33.21 -4.61 4.09
C GLN A 36 32.42 -3.59 3.27
N GLU A 37 31.13 -3.83 3.01
CA GLU A 37 30.25 -2.85 2.34
C GLU A 37 30.14 -1.54 3.13
N GLN A 38 30.03 -1.60 4.48
CA GLN A 38 30.03 -0.40 5.32
C GLN A 38 31.41 0.28 5.37
N ALA A 39 32.50 -0.47 5.30
CA ALA A 39 33.84 0.08 5.24
C ALA A 39 34.16 0.67 3.87
N GLU A 40 33.68 0.04 2.79
CA GLU A 40 33.76 0.58 1.42
C GLU A 40 32.85 1.79 1.22
N ALA A 41 31.62 1.78 1.76
CA ALA A 41 30.74 2.93 1.78
C ALA A 41 31.31 4.09 2.61
N LYS A 42 31.95 3.80 3.77
CA LYS A 42 32.68 4.82 4.54
C LYS A 42 33.96 5.31 3.86
N LYS A 43 34.68 4.44 3.13
CA LYS A 43 35.83 4.85 2.32
C LYS A 43 35.39 5.65 1.09
N ALA A 44 34.31 5.23 0.40
CA ALA A 44 33.74 5.98 -0.70
C ALA A 44 33.20 7.35 -0.24
N ALA A 45 32.59 7.43 0.95
CA ALA A 45 32.17 8.71 1.56
C ALA A 45 33.35 9.55 2.10
N ALA A 46 34.52 8.95 2.37
CA ALA A 46 35.72 9.67 2.80
C ALA A 46 36.64 10.06 1.63
N ASP A 47 36.49 9.39 0.47
CA ASP A 47 37.23 9.66 -0.78
C ASP A 47 36.39 10.47 -1.80
N GLU A 48 35.16 10.93 -1.43
CA GLU A 48 34.55 12.04 -2.16
C GLU A 48 35.50 13.24 -2.01
N PRO A 49 36.11 13.73 -3.12
CA PRO A 49 36.91 14.93 -3.03
C PRO A 49 35.99 15.99 -2.43
N GLN A 50 36.36 16.57 -1.30
CA GLN A 50 35.76 17.82 -0.83
C GLN A 50 36.03 18.85 -1.94
N ILE A 51 35.11 18.91 -2.93
CA ILE A 51 35.10 19.97 -3.90
C ILE A 51 34.81 21.22 -3.08
N THR A 52 35.84 21.95 -2.76
CA THR A 52 35.74 23.33 -2.24
C THR A 52 35.10 24.14 -3.36
N VAL A 53 33.77 24.29 -3.26
CA VAL A 53 32.98 24.95 -4.28
C VAL A 53 33.07 26.44 -4.01
N ASP A 54 34.16 27.06 -4.50
CA ASP A 54 34.42 28.47 -4.22
C ASP A 54 33.66 29.40 -5.17
N SER A 55 33.25 28.97 -6.35
CA SER A 55 32.58 29.82 -7.35
C SER A 55 31.84 29.01 -8.42
N ILE A 56 30.87 29.66 -9.07
CA ILE A 56 30.19 29.16 -10.27
C ILE A 56 31.13 29.41 -11.48
N SER A 57 31.41 28.40 -12.29
CA SER A 57 32.19 28.55 -13.51
C SER A 57 31.44 29.34 -14.59
N ALA A 58 32.13 29.95 -15.51
CA ALA A 58 31.54 30.68 -16.63
C ALA A 58 30.59 29.79 -17.48
N ALA A 59 30.93 28.50 -17.63
CA ALA A 59 30.11 27.54 -18.38
C ALA A 59 28.79 27.22 -17.62
N GLU A 60 28.87 27.06 -16.30
CA GLU A 60 27.67 26.86 -15.44
C GLU A 60 26.78 28.13 -15.47
N ALA A 61 27.35 29.32 -15.32
CA ALA A 61 26.62 30.58 -15.40
C ALA A 61 25.89 30.75 -16.72
N ALA A 62 26.55 30.42 -17.86
CA ALA A 62 25.95 30.48 -19.17
C ALA A 62 24.84 29.45 -19.41
N ALA A 63 24.80 28.36 -18.65
CA ALA A 63 23.76 27.32 -18.75
C ALA A 63 22.50 27.64 -17.94
N ILE A 64 22.56 28.56 -16.96
CA ILE A 64 21.44 28.87 -16.05
C ILE A 64 20.20 29.42 -16.80
N PRO A 65 20.31 30.38 -17.75
CA PRO A 65 19.14 30.87 -18.48
C PRO A 65 18.38 29.75 -19.22
N ALA A 66 19.11 28.80 -19.83
CA ALA A 66 18.51 27.65 -20.48
C ALA A 66 17.81 26.71 -19.47
N ALA A 67 18.44 26.48 -18.32
CA ALA A 67 17.84 25.68 -17.23
C ALA A 67 16.56 26.32 -16.68
N ILE A 68 16.52 27.65 -16.51
CA ILE A 68 15.32 28.36 -16.05
C ILE A 68 14.21 28.30 -17.10
N ARG A 69 14.55 28.40 -18.40
CA ARG A 69 13.57 28.28 -19.48
C ARG A 69 12.96 26.89 -19.56
N GLU A 70 13.76 25.86 -19.30
CA GLU A 70 13.30 24.47 -19.31
C GLU A 70 12.56 24.09 -18.03
N GLY A 71 13.12 24.37 -16.85
CA GLY A 71 12.62 23.89 -15.55
C GLY A 71 11.76 24.89 -14.77
N GLY A 72 11.68 26.14 -15.17
CA GLY A 72 10.89 27.18 -14.53
C GLY A 72 9.44 27.20 -15.03
N VAL A 73 8.61 28.06 -14.44
CA VAL A 73 7.21 28.30 -14.85
C VAL A 73 7.15 29.56 -15.72
N ARG A 74 6.57 29.45 -16.91
CA ARG A 74 6.41 30.59 -17.83
C ARG A 74 5.41 31.62 -17.28
N GLN A 75 5.75 32.89 -17.39
CA GLN A 75 4.92 34.01 -16.95
C GLN A 75 4.45 34.81 -18.19
N GLY A 76 3.15 34.70 -18.52
CA GLY A 76 2.56 35.41 -19.67
C GLY A 76 3.03 34.89 -21.04
N ASP A 77 2.91 35.73 -22.07
CA ASP A 77 3.18 35.35 -23.48
C ASP A 77 4.62 35.64 -23.95
N GLY A 78 5.46 36.32 -23.11
CA GLY A 78 6.84 36.67 -23.42
C GLY A 78 7.87 35.60 -23.06
N ASP A 79 9.17 35.91 -23.27
CA ASP A 79 10.30 35.10 -22.79
C ASP A 79 10.58 35.41 -21.31
N SER A 80 9.56 35.17 -20.47
CA SER A 80 9.60 35.40 -19.01
C SER A 80 9.31 34.10 -18.29
N TYR A 81 10.22 33.71 -17.39
CA TYR A 81 10.14 32.46 -16.61
C TYR A 81 10.52 32.71 -15.16
N VAL A 82 9.90 31.97 -14.25
CA VAL A 82 10.23 31.97 -12.83
C VAL A 82 10.59 30.56 -12.40
N TYR A 83 11.79 30.40 -11.83
CA TYR A 83 12.23 29.19 -11.17
C TYR A 83 12.23 29.45 -9.66
N ASN A 84 11.29 28.86 -8.95
CA ASN A 84 11.07 29.15 -7.54
C ASN A 84 11.12 27.87 -6.70
N THR A 85 12.09 27.79 -5.81
CA THR A 85 12.27 26.75 -4.81
C THR A 85 12.50 27.38 -3.44
N PRO A 86 12.44 26.65 -2.32
CA PRO A 86 12.81 27.19 -1.02
C PRO A 86 14.22 27.80 -0.95
N SER A 87 15.16 27.24 -1.74
CA SER A 87 16.57 27.65 -1.73
C SER A 87 16.92 28.69 -2.80
N VAL A 88 16.13 28.80 -3.87
CA VAL A 88 16.46 29.66 -5.02
C VAL A 88 15.20 30.28 -5.60
N ARG A 89 15.21 31.60 -5.80
CA ARG A 89 14.15 32.34 -6.49
C ARG A 89 14.77 33.11 -7.63
N LEU A 90 14.60 32.61 -8.85
CA LEU A 90 15.14 33.23 -10.06
C LEU A 90 14.02 33.64 -10.99
N ALA A 91 14.14 34.82 -11.55
CA ALA A 91 13.30 35.29 -12.63
C ALA A 91 14.17 35.55 -13.85
N MET A 92 13.73 35.08 -15.00
CA MET A 92 14.38 35.37 -16.27
C MET A 92 13.42 36.14 -17.17
N VAL A 93 13.87 37.27 -17.68
CA VAL A 93 13.12 38.11 -18.61
C VAL A 93 14.05 38.43 -19.79
N ASN A 94 13.66 38.04 -21.00
CA ASN A 94 14.45 38.23 -22.24
C ASN A 94 15.90 37.73 -22.12
N GLY A 95 16.12 36.63 -21.40
CA GLY A 95 17.44 36.02 -21.20
C GLY A 95 18.26 36.58 -20.05
N GLU A 96 17.86 37.70 -19.43
CA GLU A 96 18.48 38.23 -18.21
C GLU A 96 17.92 37.55 -16.97
N VAL A 97 18.79 37.04 -16.10
CA VAL A 97 18.43 36.36 -14.88
C VAL A 97 18.68 37.27 -13.68
N THR A 98 17.65 37.41 -12.85
CA THR A 98 17.71 38.11 -11.59
C THR A 98 17.11 37.24 -10.49
N GLY A 99 17.43 37.52 -9.23
CA GLY A 99 16.80 36.80 -8.14
C GLY A 99 17.64 36.67 -6.89
N SER A 100 17.30 35.70 -6.06
CA SER A 100 17.93 35.49 -4.77
C SER A 100 18.20 34.03 -4.50
N VAL A 101 19.25 33.77 -3.72
CA VAL A 101 19.63 32.45 -3.22
C VAL A 101 19.50 32.47 -1.69
N GLN A 102 18.66 31.59 -1.17
CA GLN A 102 18.44 31.45 0.26
C GLN A 102 19.46 30.46 0.82
N THR A 103 20.14 30.82 1.89
CA THR A 103 20.98 29.94 2.69
C THR A 103 20.41 29.82 4.12
N ALA A 104 20.99 28.95 4.93
CA ALA A 104 20.56 28.79 6.31
C ALA A 104 20.64 30.12 7.10
N ASP A 105 21.66 30.95 6.83
CA ASP A 105 21.96 32.15 7.59
C ASP A 105 21.40 33.43 6.97
N THR A 106 21.29 33.50 5.63
CA THR A 106 20.96 34.76 4.93
C THR A 106 20.43 34.51 3.51
N THR A 107 19.88 35.57 2.92
CA THR A 107 19.48 35.61 1.50
C THR A 107 20.51 36.44 0.72
N LEU A 108 21.06 35.89 -0.33
CA LEU A 108 22.06 36.50 -1.18
C LEU A 108 21.47 36.87 -2.55
N ASP A 109 21.96 37.95 -3.16
CA ASP A 109 21.62 38.27 -4.55
C ASP A 109 22.27 37.27 -5.50
N TYR A 110 21.50 36.78 -6.47
CA TYR A 110 21.96 35.81 -7.45
C TYR A 110 23.17 36.30 -8.26
N ASN A 111 23.14 37.59 -8.71
CA ASN A 111 24.22 38.15 -9.53
C ASN A 111 25.52 38.32 -8.75
N ASP A 112 25.42 38.59 -7.43
CA ASP A 112 26.59 38.65 -6.58
C ASP A 112 27.21 37.27 -6.34
N VAL A 113 26.40 36.23 -6.21
CA VAL A 113 26.87 34.84 -6.12
C VAL A 113 27.57 34.41 -7.42
N ILE A 114 26.94 34.65 -8.59
CA ILE A 114 27.49 34.29 -9.90
C ILE A 114 28.78 35.05 -10.17
N ALA A 115 28.81 36.36 -9.90
CA ALA A 115 29.99 37.22 -10.12
C ALA A 115 31.06 37.07 -9.03
N ASN A 116 30.82 36.22 -8.01
CA ASN A 116 31.71 36.07 -6.84
C ASN A 116 32.01 37.41 -6.12
N ARG A 117 31.02 38.31 -6.06
CA ARG A 117 31.14 39.65 -5.46
C ARG A 117 30.53 39.73 -4.03
N LEU A 118 30.47 38.59 -3.36
CA LEU A 118 29.92 38.52 -2.01
C LEU A 118 30.83 39.27 -0.98
N SER A 119 30.19 39.96 -0.05
CA SER A 119 30.89 40.67 1.07
C SER A 119 31.80 39.70 1.82
N ARG A 120 32.92 40.26 2.36
CA ARG A 120 33.89 39.49 3.18
C ARG A 120 33.29 38.95 4.48
N ASP A 121 32.17 39.52 4.93
CA ASP A 121 31.47 39.11 6.15
C ASP A 121 30.67 37.80 5.91
N ILE A 122 30.47 37.40 4.66
CA ILE A 122 29.80 36.12 4.31
C ILE A 122 30.78 34.97 4.54
N THR A 123 30.37 34.04 5.42
CA THR A 123 31.20 32.86 5.75
C THR A 123 31.43 31.97 4.53
N LEU A 124 32.51 31.18 4.54
CA LEU A 124 32.81 30.23 3.48
C LEU A 124 31.68 29.17 3.36
N SER A 125 31.12 28.74 4.50
CA SER A 125 30.00 27.82 4.54
C SER A 125 28.79 28.35 3.80
N THR A 126 28.36 29.57 4.09
CA THR A 126 27.21 30.25 3.46
C THR A 126 27.44 30.46 1.97
N ARG A 127 28.65 30.80 1.56
CA ARG A 127 29.04 30.95 0.16
C ARG A 127 28.95 29.61 -0.59
N ASN A 128 29.50 28.55 -0.01
CA ASN A 128 29.47 27.19 -0.61
C ASN A 128 28.03 26.66 -0.71
N GLU A 129 27.18 26.92 0.29
CA GLU A 129 25.76 26.59 0.27
C GLU A 129 25.04 27.32 -0.88
N ALA A 130 25.28 28.60 -1.07
CA ALA A 130 24.68 29.36 -2.16
C ALA A 130 25.08 28.84 -3.54
N VAL A 131 26.36 28.53 -3.74
CA VAL A 131 26.86 27.92 -4.98
C VAL A 131 26.24 26.55 -5.21
N LYS A 132 26.16 25.73 -4.16
CA LYS A 132 25.50 24.42 -4.22
C LYS A 132 24.04 24.56 -4.66
N ASN A 133 23.28 25.48 -4.07
CA ASN A 133 21.87 25.70 -4.38
C ASN A 133 21.66 26.12 -5.85
N ILE A 134 22.58 26.92 -6.42
CA ILE A 134 22.56 27.25 -7.86
C ILE A 134 22.89 26.02 -8.73
N ARG A 135 23.87 25.21 -8.34
CA ARG A 135 24.20 23.96 -9.08
C ARG A 135 23.06 22.95 -9.04
N GLU A 136 22.28 22.91 -7.95
CA GLU A 136 21.08 22.09 -7.88
C GLU A 136 20.07 22.48 -8.96
N VAL A 137 19.90 23.76 -9.29
CA VAL A 137 19.05 24.18 -10.43
C VAL A 137 19.48 23.52 -11.73
N LEU A 138 20.80 23.50 -12.02
CA LEU A 138 21.33 22.87 -13.23
C LEU A 138 21.17 21.35 -13.23
N SER A 139 21.46 20.71 -12.10
CA SER A 139 21.37 19.25 -11.97
C SER A 139 19.94 18.76 -12.02
N ASP A 140 19.03 19.44 -11.32
CA ASP A 140 17.62 19.10 -11.30
C ASP A 140 16.95 19.32 -12.66
N THR A 141 17.29 20.43 -13.35
CA THR A 141 16.77 20.64 -14.71
C THR A 141 17.27 19.57 -15.69
N ARG A 142 18.54 19.20 -15.63
CA ARG A 142 19.09 18.12 -16.46
C ARG A 142 18.39 16.79 -16.22
N ARG A 143 18.05 16.49 -14.96
CA ARG A 143 17.46 15.21 -14.55
C ARG A 143 15.96 15.17 -14.73
N TYR A 144 15.27 16.24 -14.40
CA TYR A 144 13.81 16.30 -14.30
C TYR A 144 13.13 17.18 -15.35
N GLY A 145 13.91 17.92 -16.16
CA GLY A 145 13.39 18.80 -17.20
C GLY A 145 12.40 19.81 -16.62
N GLN A 146 11.21 19.88 -17.20
CA GLN A 146 10.16 20.82 -16.80
C GLN A 146 9.59 20.57 -15.39
N PHE A 147 9.90 19.46 -14.74
CA PHE A 147 9.53 19.16 -13.36
C PHE A 147 10.52 19.71 -12.31
N ALA A 148 11.67 20.22 -12.74
CA ALA A 148 12.79 20.56 -11.86
C ALA A 148 12.44 21.55 -10.74
N SER A 149 11.65 22.60 -11.03
CA SER A 149 11.24 23.60 -10.04
C SER A 149 10.33 23.05 -8.91
N HIS A 150 9.75 21.88 -9.13
CA HIS A 150 8.88 21.20 -8.16
C HIS A 150 9.62 20.18 -7.28
N ARG A 151 10.94 20.01 -7.49
CA ARG A 151 11.77 19.03 -6.78
C ARG A 151 11.92 19.37 -5.29
N THR A 152 11.89 20.64 -4.95
CA THR A 152 12.02 21.13 -3.59
C THR A 152 10.80 21.92 -3.18
N GLY A 153 10.40 21.81 -1.91
CA GLY A 153 9.23 22.47 -1.37
C GLY A 153 9.11 22.29 0.13
N LYS A 154 8.14 22.95 0.74
CA LYS A 154 7.82 22.74 2.15
C LYS A 154 6.77 21.62 2.24
N ALA A 155 7.12 20.55 2.96
CA ALA A 155 6.19 19.44 3.21
C ALA A 155 4.95 19.92 4.00
N GLY A 156 3.80 19.46 3.60
CA GLY A 156 2.51 19.77 4.20
C GLY A 156 1.44 18.80 3.75
N THR A 157 0.25 18.92 4.32
CA THR A 157 -0.91 18.10 3.94
C THR A 157 -2.13 18.97 3.71
N VAL A 158 -3.05 18.52 2.85
CA VAL A 158 -4.40 19.07 2.67
C VAL A 158 -5.42 18.04 3.11
N LYS A 159 -6.50 18.50 3.74
CA LYS A 159 -7.58 17.64 4.23
C LYS A 159 -8.70 17.50 3.21
N LEU A 160 -9.22 16.28 3.10
CA LEU A 160 -10.43 15.97 2.35
C LEU A 160 -11.24 14.99 3.21
N GLY A 161 -12.52 15.27 3.47
CA GLY A 161 -13.31 14.41 4.34
C GLY A 161 -14.80 14.45 4.04
N ASN A 162 -15.48 13.44 4.52
CA ASN A 162 -16.94 13.37 4.57
C ASN A 162 -17.39 12.85 5.95
N ASP A 163 -18.63 12.38 6.08
CA ASP A 163 -19.17 11.82 7.31
C ASP A 163 -18.63 10.41 7.68
N LYS A 164 -17.84 9.78 6.81
CA LYS A 164 -17.28 8.42 7.00
C LYS A 164 -15.76 8.41 7.08
N LEU A 165 -15.09 9.22 6.28
CA LEU A 165 -13.65 9.26 6.10
C LEU A 165 -13.09 10.65 6.33
N SER A 166 -11.94 10.72 7.03
CA SER A 166 -11.07 11.88 7.07
C SER A 166 -9.74 11.53 6.45
N LEU A 167 -9.35 12.26 5.40
CA LEU A 167 -8.13 12.02 4.64
C LEU A 167 -7.16 13.19 4.79
N GLU A 168 -5.86 12.88 4.85
CA GLU A 168 -4.79 13.85 4.66
C GLU A 168 -4.00 13.47 3.40
N ILE A 169 -3.90 14.40 2.47
CA ILE A 169 -3.17 14.23 1.21
C ILE A 169 -1.88 15.00 1.33
N SER A 170 -0.74 14.32 1.19
CA SER A 170 0.59 14.93 1.22
C SER A 170 0.83 15.75 -0.03
N ASN A 171 1.36 16.97 0.11
CA ASN A 171 1.79 17.74 -1.04
C ASN A 171 3.12 17.22 -1.63
N GLN A 172 3.94 16.52 -0.86
CA GLN A 172 5.07 15.77 -1.40
C GLN A 172 4.58 14.43 -1.93
N GLY A 173 4.64 14.24 -3.23
CA GLY A 173 4.17 13.03 -3.94
C GLY A 173 2.69 13.03 -4.28
N GLY A 174 1.87 13.92 -3.73
CA GLY A 174 0.45 14.04 -4.06
C GLY A 174 -0.42 12.86 -3.61
N TYR A 175 -0.03 12.06 -2.63
CA TYR A 175 -0.71 10.82 -2.22
C TYR A 175 -1.45 10.95 -0.88
N ILE A 176 -2.41 10.05 -0.63
CA ILE A 176 -3.13 9.97 0.66
C ILE A 176 -2.18 9.40 1.70
N SER A 177 -1.72 10.24 2.63
CA SER A 177 -0.78 9.88 3.70
C SER A 177 -1.47 9.38 4.96
N ARG A 178 -2.72 9.84 5.23
CA ARG A 178 -3.55 9.39 6.35
C ARG A 178 -4.97 9.15 5.88
N ALA A 179 -5.59 8.08 6.37
CA ALA A 179 -7.00 7.78 6.18
C ALA A 179 -7.59 7.25 7.49
N THR A 180 -8.54 8.00 8.06
CA THR A 180 -9.18 7.71 9.34
C THR A 180 -10.65 7.41 9.13
N LEU A 181 -11.14 6.29 9.68
CA LEU A 181 -12.54 5.90 9.70
C LEU A 181 -13.24 6.53 10.93
N LEU A 182 -14.22 7.39 10.71
CA LEU A 182 -14.87 8.15 11.78
C LEU A 182 -15.86 7.33 12.63
N ASP A 183 -16.42 6.27 12.04
CA ASP A 183 -17.40 5.41 12.72
C ASP A 183 -16.78 4.23 13.49
N TYR A 184 -15.46 4.04 13.44
CA TYR A 184 -14.78 2.85 13.96
C TYR A 184 -13.68 3.20 14.94
N LYS A 185 -13.59 2.42 16.02
CA LYS A 185 -12.55 2.56 17.04
C LYS A 185 -11.57 1.40 17.00
N SER A 186 -10.30 1.73 17.11
CA SER A 186 -9.19 0.81 17.28
C SER A 186 -8.98 0.54 18.77
N TYR A 187 -8.71 -0.71 19.12
CA TYR A 187 -8.23 -1.06 20.45
C TYR A 187 -6.71 -1.00 20.46
N LEU A 188 -6.18 0.19 20.67
CA LEU A 188 -4.74 0.33 20.86
C LEU A 188 -4.28 -0.60 21.98
N PRO A 189 -3.15 -1.30 21.83
CA PRO A 189 -2.55 -1.99 22.96
C PRO A 189 -2.13 -0.92 23.97
N ALA A 190 -3.00 -0.62 24.91
CA ALA A 190 -2.54 -0.05 26.17
C ALA A 190 -1.46 -1.00 26.69
N ASP A 191 -0.41 -0.47 27.32
CA ASP A 191 0.59 -1.30 28.01
C ASP A 191 -0.11 -2.47 28.64
N ALA A 192 0.43 -3.69 28.46
CA ALA A 192 -0.17 -4.94 28.89
C ALA A 192 -0.54 -4.98 30.41
N LYS A 193 -0.25 -3.91 31.13
CA LYS A 193 -0.54 -3.67 32.55
C LYS A 193 -1.66 -2.66 32.80
N SER A 194 -2.19 -1.98 31.78
CA SER A 194 -3.29 -1.01 31.96
C SER A 194 -4.64 -1.69 31.76
N GLU A 195 -5.51 -1.64 32.79
CA GLU A 195 -6.92 -2.06 32.69
C GLU A 195 -7.76 -1.08 31.87
N LYS A 196 -7.25 0.13 31.61
CA LYS A 196 -7.91 1.11 30.74
C LYS A 196 -7.72 0.78 29.27
N ILE A 197 -8.84 0.65 28.58
CA ILE A 197 -8.86 0.49 27.13
C ILE A 197 -8.81 1.88 26.52
N ASP A 198 -7.65 2.29 26.03
CA ASP A 198 -7.57 3.47 25.15
C ASP A 198 -8.08 3.09 23.77
N THR A 199 -9.04 3.86 23.28
CA THR A 199 -9.59 3.72 21.93
C THR A 199 -9.31 4.98 21.15
N ALA A 200 -8.78 4.80 19.94
CA ALA A 200 -8.62 5.86 18.94
C ALA A 200 -9.48 5.53 17.72
N ASP A 201 -9.64 6.47 16.83
CA ASP A 201 -10.26 6.19 15.54
C ASP A 201 -9.37 5.22 14.74
N VAL A 202 -10.00 4.34 13.94
CA VAL A 202 -9.26 3.41 13.09
C VAL A 202 -8.56 4.19 11.99
N GLU A 203 -7.25 4.08 11.92
CA GLU A 203 -6.44 4.60 10.82
C GLU A 203 -6.07 3.47 9.86
N ILE A 204 -6.65 3.46 8.66
CA ILE A 204 -6.28 2.53 7.58
C ILE A 204 -4.87 2.85 7.09
N CYS A 205 -4.58 4.15 6.94
CA CYS A 205 -3.26 4.66 6.59
C CYS A 205 -2.77 5.59 7.69
N ARG A 206 -1.53 5.40 8.13
CA ARG A 206 -0.84 6.28 9.09
C ARG A 206 0.26 7.06 8.39
N PRO A 207 0.56 8.31 8.78
CA PRO A 207 1.67 9.08 8.22
C PRO A 207 2.99 8.30 8.28
N GLY A 208 3.73 8.30 7.17
CA GLY A 208 4.98 7.57 7.05
C GLY A 208 4.85 6.05 6.86
N CYS A 209 3.65 5.49 6.99
CA CYS A 209 3.40 4.05 6.88
C CYS A 209 2.70 3.64 5.58
N ASN A 210 2.05 4.57 4.89
CA ASN A 210 1.48 4.39 3.57
C ASN A 210 2.10 5.38 2.60
N LYS A 211 2.50 4.90 1.44
CA LYS A 211 3.02 5.74 0.35
C LYS A 211 2.70 5.08 -0.98
N TYR A 212 2.25 5.88 -1.93
CA TYR A 212 2.19 5.46 -3.32
C TYR A 212 2.64 6.59 -4.25
N SER A 213 3.16 6.21 -5.40
CA SER A 213 3.66 7.14 -6.42
C SER A 213 3.53 6.52 -7.79
N PHE A 214 3.55 7.37 -8.81
CA PHE A 214 3.60 6.95 -10.20
C PHE A 214 4.99 7.20 -10.78
N GLU A 215 5.49 6.21 -11.47
CA GLU A 215 6.73 6.30 -12.21
C GLU A 215 6.45 6.21 -13.71
N LEU A 216 6.95 7.19 -14.44
CA LEU A 216 6.90 7.29 -15.88
C LEU A 216 8.34 7.20 -16.39
N THR A 217 8.65 6.16 -17.17
CA THR A 217 10.02 5.91 -17.64
C THR A 217 10.08 5.98 -19.16
N SER A 218 10.97 6.84 -19.69
CA SER A 218 11.39 6.88 -21.08
C SER A 218 12.83 6.36 -21.23
N ALA A 219 13.32 6.28 -22.45
CA ALA A 219 14.70 5.90 -22.72
C ALA A 219 15.75 6.84 -22.08
N THR A 220 15.39 8.10 -21.85
CA THR A 220 16.31 9.15 -21.40
C THR A 220 15.95 9.75 -20.03
N GLN A 221 14.73 9.51 -19.53
CA GLN A 221 14.21 10.18 -18.34
C GLN A 221 13.33 9.24 -17.52
N ARG A 222 13.48 9.31 -16.22
CA ARG A 222 12.64 8.63 -15.21
C ARG A 222 12.04 9.67 -14.29
N ILE A 223 10.73 9.79 -14.30
CA ILE A 223 9.95 10.74 -13.51
C ILE A 223 9.17 9.96 -12.48
N ASN A 224 9.43 10.18 -11.19
CA ASN A 224 8.65 9.60 -10.10
C ASN A 224 7.92 10.72 -9.36
N THR A 225 6.59 10.62 -9.24
CA THR A 225 5.77 11.65 -8.58
C THR A 225 6.14 11.87 -7.12
N ALA A 226 6.73 10.88 -6.44
CA ALA A 226 7.22 11.01 -5.07
C ALA A 226 8.32 12.06 -4.89
N ASP A 227 8.99 12.45 -5.97
CA ASP A 227 10.09 13.40 -5.98
C ASP A 227 9.62 14.86 -5.97
N PHE A 228 8.33 15.13 -6.20
CA PHE A 228 7.82 16.48 -6.44
C PHE A 228 6.86 16.97 -5.36
N PHE A 229 6.85 18.30 -5.19
CA PHE A 229 5.95 19.02 -4.29
C PHE A 229 4.81 19.64 -5.09
N PHE A 230 3.64 19.09 -4.93
CA PHE A 230 2.41 19.53 -5.58
C PHE A 230 1.81 20.75 -4.88
N THR A 231 1.18 21.62 -5.65
CA THR A 231 0.40 22.73 -5.13
C THR A 231 -1.03 22.26 -4.89
N PRO A 232 -1.52 22.25 -3.63
CA PRO A 232 -2.88 21.83 -3.33
C PRO A 232 -3.89 22.94 -3.69
N ARG A 233 -5.03 22.55 -4.25
CA ARG A 233 -6.16 23.41 -4.53
C ARG A 233 -7.46 22.76 -4.09
N GLN A 234 -8.15 23.36 -3.13
CA GLN A 234 -9.51 22.94 -2.76
C GLN A 234 -10.47 23.46 -3.84
N VAL A 235 -11.11 22.54 -4.58
CA VAL A 235 -12.06 22.88 -5.65
C VAL A 235 -13.48 22.95 -5.09
N SER A 236 -13.82 22.02 -4.20
CA SER A 236 -15.08 21.98 -3.46
C SER A 236 -14.88 21.21 -2.14
N ASP A 237 -15.92 21.10 -1.30
CA ASP A 237 -15.86 20.32 -0.06
C ASP A 237 -15.52 18.83 -0.30
N SER A 238 -15.83 18.30 -1.48
CA SER A 238 -15.61 16.91 -1.87
C SER A 238 -14.46 16.72 -2.87
N VAL A 239 -13.76 17.78 -3.30
CA VAL A 239 -12.74 17.71 -4.37
C VAL A 239 -11.51 18.52 -4.03
N VAL A 240 -10.36 17.86 -4.06
CA VAL A 240 -9.03 18.45 -3.95
C VAL A 240 -8.21 18.12 -5.18
N GLU A 241 -7.51 19.10 -5.73
CA GLU A 241 -6.51 18.93 -6.77
C GLU A 241 -5.11 19.20 -6.22
N MET A 242 -4.16 18.38 -6.65
CA MET A 242 -2.73 18.47 -6.37
C MET A 242 -2.03 18.66 -7.71
N THR A 243 -1.50 19.84 -8.00
CA THR A 243 -1.01 20.17 -9.36
C THR A 243 0.43 20.63 -9.40
N LEU A 244 1.09 20.38 -10.52
CA LEU A 244 2.38 20.90 -10.94
C LEU A 244 2.18 21.67 -12.24
N ASP A 245 2.61 22.94 -12.27
CA ASP A 245 2.56 23.77 -13.47
C ASP A 245 3.92 23.74 -14.19
N MET A 246 3.92 23.42 -15.50
CA MET A 246 5.12 23.25 -16.29
C MET A 246 5.53 24.54 -17.01
N ALA A 247 6.82 24.69 -17.30
CA ALA A 247 7.39 25.84 -18.01
C ALA A 247 6.71 26.14 -19.34
N GLY A 248 6.32 25.13 -20.09
CA GLY A 248 5.62 25.24 -21.37
C GLY A 248 4.11 25.51 -21.29
N GLY A 249 3.56 25.82 -20.11
CA GLY A 249 2.12 25.99 -19.89
C GLY A 249 1.36 24.68 -19.77
N GLY A 250 2.07 23.54 -19.66
CA GLY A 250 1.49 22.26 -19.30
C GLY A 250 1.12 22.18 -17.81
N GLN A 251 0.28 21.23 -17.47
CA GLN A 251 -0.09 20.93 -16.08
C GLN A 251 -0.17 19.42 -15.89
N PHE A 252 0.33 18.95 -14.75
CA PHE A 252 0.25 17.55 -14.32
C PHE A 252 -0.23 17.49 -12.87
N GLY A 253 -1.01 16.48 -12.50
CA GLY A 253 -1.44 16.36 -11.12
C GLY A 253 -2.43 15.24 -10.85
N PHE A 254 -3.05 15.33 -9.68
CA PHE A 254 -4.06 14.40 -9.20
C PHE A 254 -5.29 15.15 -8.72
N ARG A 255 -6.47 14.66 -9.09
CA ARG A 255 -7.75 15.11 -8.54
C ARG A 255 -8.29 14.00 -7.66
N TYR A 256 -8.61 14.34 -6.42
CA TYR A 256 -9.26 13.47 -5.46
C TYR A 256 -10.69 13.89 -5.25
N THR A 257 -11.64 12.98 -5.47
CA THR A 257 -13.06 13.20 -5.26
C THR A 257 -13.58 12.21 -4.22
N LEU A 258 -14.13 12.72 -3.11
CA LEU A 258 -14.72 11.93 -2.04
C LEU A 258 -16.21 12.31 -1.88
N PRO A 259 -17.15 11.51 -2.42
CA PRO A 259 -18.58 11.77 -2.27
C PRO A 259 -19.03 11.65 -0.80
N LYS A 260 -20.13 12.34 -0.47
CA LYS A 260 -20.75 12.23 0.85
C LYS A 260 -21.21 10.79 1.11
N GLY A 261 -20.95 10.27 2.32
CA GLY A 261 -21.36 8.93 2.75
C GLY A 261 -20.57 7.77 2.13
N SER A 262 -19.60 8.04 1.25
CA SER A 262 -18.82 7.02 0.55
C SER A 262 -17.53 6.66 1.30
N TYR A 263 -17.14 5.39 1.19
CA TYR A 263 -15.82 4.87 1.54
C TYR A 263 -14.89 4.76 0.32
N VAL A 264 -15.31 5.29 -0.84
CA VAL A 264 -14.54 5.25 -2.09
C VAL A 264 -14.08 6.65 -2.44
N VAL A 265 -12.78 6.80 -2.61
CA VAL A 265 -12.13 8.01 -3.12
C VAL A 265 -11.74 7.77 -4.56
N ARG A 266 -12.22 8.60 -5.46
CA ARG A 266 -11.74 8.59 -6.84
C ARG A 266 -10.50 9.44 -6.96
N MET A 267 -9.42 8.85 -7.44
CA MET A 267 -8.20 9.53 -7.83
C MET A 267 -8.12 9.54 -9.37
N GLU A 268 -8.01 10.71 -9.94
CA GLU A 268 -7.81 10.91 -11.38
C GLU A 268 -6.45 11.58 -11.57
N MET A 269 -5.59 10.99 -12.39
CA MET A 269 -4.42 11.70 -12.90
C MET A 269 -4.92 12.73 -13.90
N ILE A 270 -4.67 14.01 -13.63
CA ILE A 270 -5.09 15.11 -14.49
C ILE A 270 -3.87 15.71 -15.19
N GLN A 271 -4.01 15.97 -16.48
CA GLN A 271 -2.90 16.53 -17.24
C GLN A 271 -3.38 17.41 -18.41
N LYS A 272 -2.55 18.39 -18.79
CA LYS A 272 -2.77 19.28 -19.92
C LYS A 272 -1.43 19.58 -20.56
N GLY A 273 -1.34 19.44 -21.89
CA GLY A 273 -0.11 19.76 -22.64
C GLY A 273 1.10 18.92 -22.29
N MET A 274 0.88 17.74 -21.70
CA MET A 274 1.97 16.83 -21.27
C MET A 274 2.58 16.05 -22.43
N ASP A 275 1.93 15.98 -23.57
CA ASP A 275 2.47 15.45 -24.84
C ASP A 275 3.76 16.17 -25.32
N LYS A 276 3.96 17.42 -24.86
CA LYS A 276 5.18 18.22 -25.12
C LYS A 276 6.29 18.00 -24.07
N VAL A 277 5.98 17.38 -22.95
CA VAL A 277 6.85 17.21 -21.80
C VAL A 277 7.29 15.76 -21.65
N ILE A 278 6.33 14.84 -21.75
CA ILE A 278 6.54 13.41 -21.65
C ILE A 278 6.56 12.81 -23.05
N PRO A 279 7.64 12.13 -23.48
CA PRO A 279 7.74 11.52 -24.79
C PRO A 279 6.56 10.54 -25.04
N ILE A 280 6.03 10.54 -26.26
CA ILE A 280 4.95 9.63 -26.69
C ILE A 280 5.31 8.15 -26.57
N SER A 281 6.60 7.84 -26.50
CA SER A 281 7.11 6.48 -26.25
C SER A 281 6.84 5.97 -24.84
N VAL A 282 6.45 6.85 -23.90
CA VAL A 282 5.98 6.47 -22.55
C VAL A 282 4.55 6.02 -22.67
N ALA A 283 4.34 4.72 -22.86
CA ALA A 283 3.01 4.11 -23.00
C ALA A 283 2.51 3.44 -21.71
N ASN A 284 3.36 3.38 -20.70
CA ASN A 284 3.03 2.73 -19.41
C ASN A 284 3.42 3.61 -18.24
N ALA A 285 2.62 3.57 -17.20
CA ALA A 285 2.93 4.09 -15.87
C ALA A 285 3.05 2.93 -14.89
N LYS A 286 4.00 3.03 -13.96
CA LYS A 286 4.15 2.10 -12.86
C LYS A 286 3.65 2.74 -11.56
N LEU A 287 2.64 2.17 -10.94
CA LEU A 287 2.19 2.50 -9.60
C LEU A 287 3.05 1.74 -8.60
N ILE A 288 3.80 2.45 -7.78
CA ILE A 288 4.57 1.90 -6.67
C ILE A 288 3.80 2.17 -5.39
N TRP A 289 3.33 1.14 -4.70
CA TRP A 289 2.55 1.27 -3.47
C TRP A 289 3.14 0.43 -2.35
N SER A 290 3.36 1.02 -1.20
CA SER A 290 3.84 0.34 0.01
C SER A 290 3.07 0.80 1.23
N GLN A 291 2.76 -0.16 2.13
CA GLN A 291 2.07 0.13 3.39
C GLN A 291 2.55 -0.79 4.50
N LYS A 292 2.83 -0.21 5.67
CA LYS A 292 2.91 -0.94 6.93
C LYS A 292 1.52 -0.96 7.57
N MET A 293 0.96 -2.14 7.76
CA MET A 293 -0.38 -2.31 8.32
C MET A 293 -0.36 -2.17 9.83
N GLY A 294 -1.02 -1.14 10.34
CA GLY A 294 -1.14 -0.87 11.76
C GLY A 294 -2.03 -1.89 12.47
N ARG A 295 -1.71 -2.16 13.72
CA ARG A 295 -2.57 -2.94 14.61
C ARG A 295 -3.79 -2.13 15.02
N ASN A 296 -4.95 -2.80 15.03
CA ASN A 296 -6.22 -2.24 15.48
C ASN A 296 -6.88 -3.10 16.56
N GLU A 297 -6.44 -4.36 16.71
CA GLU A 297 -7.06 -5.35 17.59
C GLU A 297 -6.14 -5.76 18.74
N ARG A 298 -6.74 -6.23 19.87
CA ARG A 298 -5.98 -6.76 21.00
C ARG A 298 -5.24 -8.05 20.66
N GLY A 299 -5.87 -8.91 19.86
CA GLY A 299 -5.39 -10.23 19.50
C GLY A 299 -4.45 -10.22 18.29
N ARG A 300 -3.17 -9.86 18.48
CA ARG A 300 -2.18 -9.78 17.41
C ARG A 300 -2.15 -10.99 16.48
N THR A 301 -2.09 -12.19 17.03
CA THR A 301 -1.96 -13.43 16.22
C THR A 301 -3.14 -13.63 15.28
N PHE A 302 -4.34 -13.26 15.72
CA PHE A 302 -5.55 -13.38 14.91
C PHE A 302 -5.61 -12.27 13.85
N GLU A 303 -5.26 -11.05 14.21
CA GLU A 303 -5.17 -9.93 13.28
C GLU A 303 -4.11 -10.19 12.19
N GLU A 304 -2.91 -10.65 12.56
CA GLU A 304 -1.82 -10.98 11.64
C GLU A 304 -2.22 -12.08 10.65
N ARG A 305 -2.90 -13.14 11.11
CA ARG A 305 -3.38 -14.24 10.27
C ARG A 305 -4.43 -13.81 9.23
N ASN A 306 -5.25 -12.81 9.57
CA ASN A 306 -6.33 -12.32 8.73
C ASN A 306 -5.94 -11.07 7.92
N SER A 307 -4.68 -10.64 8.01
CA SER A 307 -4.13 -9.51 7.26
C SER A 307 -3.25 -9.99 6.14
N GLY A 308 -3.33 -9.33 4.97
CA GLY A 308 -2.52 -9.72 3.81
C GLY A 308 -2.79 -8.89 2.57
N LEU A 309 -2.07 -9.24 1.51
CA LEU A 309 -2.23 -8.70 0.17
C LEU A 309 -3.17 -9.61 -0.62
N TYR A 310 -4.20 -9.01 -1.20
CA TYR A 310 -5.22 -9.66 -2.01
C TYR A 310 -5.23 -9.04 -3.40
N TYR A 311 -5.59 -9.80 -4.40
CA TYR A 311 -5.71 -9.33 -5.78
C TYR A 311 -6.78 -10.11 -6.54
N LYS A 312 -7.20 -9.57 -7.68
CA LYS A 312 -8.14 -10.26 -8.56
C LYS A 312 -7.69 -10.13 -10.00
N TYR A 313 -7.50 -11.23 -10.67
CA TYR A 313 -7.37 -11.25 -12.13
C TYR A 313 -8.71 -10.96 -12.81
N VAL A 314 -8.66 -10.39 -14.01
CA VAL A 314 -9.85 -10.19 -14.83
C VAL A 314 -10.44 -11.55 -15.22
N GLY A 315 -11.74 -11.74 -14.93
CA GLY A 315 -12.45 -12.99 -15.23
C GLY A 315 -12.23 -14.12 -14.24
N ASP A 316 -11.45 -13.92 -13.17
CA ASP A 316 -11.15 -14.95 -12.18
C ASP A 316 -11.67 -14.57 -10.78
N SER A 317 -11.61 -15.50 -9.83
CA SER A 317 -11.93 -15.22 -8.43
C SER A 317 -10.77 -14.51 -7.75
N PRO A 318 -11.03 -13.66 -6.72
CA PRO A 318 -9.97 -13.07 -5.90
C PRO A 318 -9.09 -14.12 -5.23
N ASP A 319 -7.80 -13.81 -5.15
CA ASP A 319 -6.77 -14.62 -4.53
C ASP A 319 -5.92 -13.80 -3.56
N ASP A 320 -5.04 -14.45 -2.79
CA ASP A 320 -4.15 -13.80 -1.84
C ASP A 320 -2.71 -14.32 -1.94
N LEU A 321 -1.75 -13.47 -1.56
CA LEU A 321 -0.31 -13.79 -1.61
C LEU A 321 0.14 -14.76 -0.51
N GLY A 322 -0.79 -15.35 0.22
CA GLY A 322 -0.49 -16.20 1.37
C GLY A 322 -0.40 -15.44 2.70
N ALA A 323 -0.80 -16.14 3.76
CA ALA A 323 -1.06 -15.50 5.05
C ALA A 323 0.18 -15.32 5.93
N GLN A 324 1.31 -15.98 5.67
CA GLN A 324 2.43 -16.04 6.62
C GLN A 324 3.80 -15.99 5.96
N GLY A 325 4.74 -15.34 6.66
CA GLY A 325 6.14 -15.27 6.27
C GLY A 325 6.45 -14.14 5.30
N GLU A 326 7.56 -14.29 4.61
CA GLU A 326 7.96 -13.42 3.50
C GLU A 326 7.51 -14.08 2.20
N GLN A 327 6.69 -13.38 1.43
CA GLN A 327 6.11 -13.84 0.17
C GLN A 327 6.33 -12.78 -0.90
N THR A 328 6.68 -13.22 -2.09
CA THR A 328 6.78 -12.38 -3.30
C THR A 328 6.20 -13.14 -4.48
N ASP A 329 5.52 -12.43 -5.39
CA ASP A 329 4.99 -13.05 -6.61
C ASP A 329 4.97 -12.05 -7.77
N GLU A 330 5.08 -12.58 -8.99
CA GLU A 330 4.95 -11.84 -10.25
C GLU A 330 3.59 -12.16 -10.90
N LEU A 331 2.69 -11.20 -10.85
CA LEU A 331 1.34 -11.32 -11.40
C LEU A 331 1.34 -10.86 -12.86
N THR A 332 1.44 -11.79 -13.80
CA THR A 332 1.67 -11.50 -15.23
C THR A 332 0.38 -11.30 -16.04
N GLN A 333 -0.78 -11.58 -15.46
CA GLN A 333 -2.08 -11.38 -16.11
C GLN A 333 -2.70 -10.05 -15.69
N ARG A 334 -3.67 -9.55 -16.45
CA ARG A 334 -4.38 -8.31 -16.12
C ARG A 334 -5.15 -8.44 -14.80
N LEU A 335 -4.98 -7.42 -13.93
CA LEU A 335 -5.60 -7.41 -12.61
C LEU A 335 -6.70 -6.35 -12.54
N LYS A 336 -7.82 -6.75 -11.99
CA LYS A 336 -8.97 -5.89 -11.73
C LYS A 336 -8.69 -4.92 -10.58
N TRP A 337 -8.05 -5.42 -9.52
CA TRP A 337 -7.65 -4.66 -8.36
C TRP A 337 -6.54 -5.34 -7.56
N ILE A 338 -5.87 -4.54 -6.74
CA ILE A 338 -4.94 -4.97 -5.69
C ILE A 338 -5.43 -4.35 -4.39
N GLY A 339 -5.45 -5.14 -3.31
CA GLY A 339 -5.97 -4.73 -2.02
C GLY A 339 -5.08 -5.13 -0.85
N TYR A 340 -4.90 -4.22 0.09
CA TYR A 340 -4.25 -4.47 1.37
C TYR A 340 -5.33 -4.57 2.44
N LYS A 341 -5.49 -5.76 2.96
CA LYS A 341 -6.51 -6.12 3.93
C LYS A 341 -5.91 -6.27 5.32
N ASN A 342 -6.44 -5.55 6.29
CA ASN A 342 -6.37 -5.89 7.71
C ASN A 342 -7.56 -6.80 8.07
N GLN A 343 -7.64 -7.28 9.30
CA GLN A 343 -8.69 -8.20 9.75
C GLN A 343 -10.11 -7.71 9.38
N PHE A 344 -10.43 -6.45 9.69
CA PHE A 344 -11.77 -5.88 9.52
C PHE A 344 -11.84 -4.71 8.54
N PHE A 345 -10.71 -4.24 8.03
CA PHE A 345 -10.62 -3.06 7.19
C PHE A 345 -9.73 -3.34 5.98
N SER A 346 -10.01 -2.66 4.89
CA SER A 346 -9.20 -2.81 3.67
C SER A 346 -8.99 -1.47 2.97
N MET A 347 -7.83 -1.38 2.30
CA MET A 347 -7.58 -0.39 1.26
C MET A 347 -7.41 -1.15 -0.05
N VAL A 348 -8.25 -0.85 -1.05
CA VAL A 348 -8.23 -1.52 -2.35
C VAL A 348 -8.12 -0.49 -3.46
N MET A 349 -7.13 -0.65 -4.33
CA MET A 349 -6.95 0.17 -5.52
C MET A 349 -7.56 -0.53 -6.74
N ILE A 350 -8.54 0.12 -7.36
CA ILE A 350 -9.37 -0.42 -8.45
C ILE A 350 -9.21 0.50 -9.66
N PRO A 351 -8.22 0.26 -10.54
CA PRO A 351 -8.07 1.06 -11.75
C PRO A 351 -9.21 0.77 -12.73
N ARG A 352 -9.68 1.79 -13.43
CA ARG A 352 -10.75 1.64 -14.42
C ARG A 352 -10.32 0.86 -15.65
N THR A 353 -9.04 0.96 -16.03
CA THR A 353 -8.45 0.25 -17.19
C THR A 353 -7.79 -1.07 -16.86
N CYS A 354 -7.83 -1.52 -15.60
CA CYS A 354 -7.07 -2.64 -15.03
C CYS A 354 -5.55 -2.38 -14.96
N PHE A 355 -4.86 -3.10 -14.07
CA PHE A 355 -3.41 -3.22 -14.16
C PHE A 355 -3.05 -4.25 -15.24
N THR A 356 -1.99 -4.03 -15.98
CA THR A 356 -1.50 -4.98 -17.00
C THR A 356 -0.74 -6.15 -16.39
N SER A 357 0.01 -5.86 -15.31
CA SER A 357 0.76 -6.83 -14.50
C SER A 357 1.13 -6.18 -13.18
N ALA A 358 1.64 -6.95 -12.21
CA ALA A 358 2.18 -6.42 -10.97
C ALA A 358 3.24 -7.34 -10.36
N GLU A 359 4.18 -6.75 -9.62
CA GLU A 359 5.04 -7.45 -8.65
C GLU A 359 4.51 -7.14 -7.26
N VAL A 360 4.35 -8.15 -6.42
CA VAL A 360 3.74 -8.00 -5.10
C VAL A 360 4.59 -8.67 -4.02
N ALA A 361 4.61 -8.06 -2.83
CA ALA A 361 5.38 -8.56 -1.70
C ALA A 361 4.62 -8.38 -0.38
N SER A 362 4.79 -9.34 0.51
CA SER A 362 4.25 -9.33 1.88
C SER A 362 5.29 -9.84 2.86
N THR A 363 5.51 -9.12 3.96
CA THR A 363 6.46 -9.49 5.01
C THR A 363 5.82 -9.34 6.39
N ASP A 364 5.92 -10.37 7.23
CA ASP A 364 5.43 -10.34 8.61
C ASP A 364 6.34 -9.49 9.50
N LEU A 365 5.76 -8.54 10.24
CA LEU A 365 6.47 -7.70 11.20
C LEU A 365 6.34 -8.22 12.64
N LYS A 366 6.70 -9.49 12.88
CA LYS A 366 6.46 -10.23 14.14
C LYS A 366 6.98 -9.54 15.41
N LYS A 367 8.05 -8.76 15.31
CA LYS A 367 8.69 -8.08 16.45
C LYS A 367 8.24 -6.62 16.61
N ASP A 368 7.51 -6.08 15.65
CA ASP A 368 7.04 -4.69 15.68
C ASP A 368 5.79 -4.60 16.57
N PRO A 369 5.75 -3.74 17.61
CA PRO A 369 4.60 -3.63 18.50
C PRO A 369 3.37 -3.03 17.81
N ASP A 370 3.56 -2.15 16.84
CA ASP A 370 2.52 -1.29 16.25
C ASP A 370 2.01 -1.78 14.90
N PHE A 371 2.80 -2.63 14.21
CA PHE A 371 2.49 -3.10 12.87
C PHE A 371 2.48 -4.62 12.78
N VAL A 372 1.61 -5.16 11.93
CA VAL A 372 1.49 -6.61 11.70
C VAL A 372 2.21 -7.06 10.44
N LYS A 373 2.13 -6.29 9.35
CA LYS A 373 2.72 -6.62 8.06
C LYS A 373 3.24 -5.39 7.33
N ALA A 374 4.26 -5.59 6.50
CA ALA A 374 4.65 -4.67 5.43
C ALA A 374 4.22 -5.27 4.10
N LEU A 375 3.45 -4.51 3.32
CA LEU A 375 2.95 -4.89 2.01
C LEU A 375 3.50 -3.92 0.97
N ALA A 376 3.86 -4.45 -0.20
CA ALA A 376 4.32 -3.66 -1.33
C ALA A 376 3.77 -4.20 -2.64
N SER A 377 3.52 -3.32 -3.60
CA SER A 377 3.18 -3.67 -4.96
C SER A 377 3.73 -2.65 -5.95
N GLU A 378 4.24 -3.14 -7.07
CA GLU A 378 4.62 -2.37 -8.24
C GLU A 378 3.71 -2.83 -9.40
N ALA A 379 2.70 -2.02 -9.72
CA ALA A 379 1.69 -2.39 -10.70
C ALA A 379 1.78 -1.52 -11.95
N PHE A 380 1.76 -2.16 -13.12
CA PHE A 380 1.85 -1.48 -14.40
C PHE A 380 0.45 -1.22 -14.97
N MET A 381 0.28 -0.10 -15.66
CA MET A 381 -0.95 0.28 -16.33
C MET A 381 -0.67 1.12 -17.57
N ASP A 382 -1.62 1.10 -18.51
CA ASP A 382 -1.52 1.90 -19.72
C ASP A 382 -1.52 3.40 -19.38
N TYR A 383 -0.70 4.16 -20.09
CA TYR A 383 -0.57 5.61 -19.94
C TYR A 383 -0.48 6.29 -21.30
N SER A 384 -1.09 7.47 -21.42
CA SER A 384 -0.96 8.32 -22.60
C SER A 384 -0.79 9.78 -22.19
N ALA A 385 0.30 10.42 -22.64
CA ALA A 385 0.58 11.83 -22.37
C ALA A 385 -0.41 12.78 -23.08
N SER A 386 -1.14 12.31 -24.08
CA SER A 386 -2.13 13.10 -24.85
C SER A 386 -3.53 13.12 -24.24
N GLU A 387 -3.83 12.18 -23.34
CA GLU A 387 -5.14 12.13 -22.66
C GLU A 387 -5.18 13.10 -21.47
N ALA A 388 -6.35 13.73 -21.25
CA ALA A 388 -6.52 14.64 -20.12
C ALA A 388 -6.55 13.91 -18.75
N ASN A 389 -7.10 12.69 -18.73
CA ASN A 389 -7.18 11.83 -17.53
C ASN A 389 -6.74 10.40 -17.90
N PRO A 390 -5.44 10.15 -18.08
CA PRO A 390 -4.96 8.85 -18.57
C PRO A 390 -5.16 7.72 -17.56
N ILE A 391 -5.17 8.03 -16.28
CA ILE A 391 -5.30 7.05 -15.19
C ILE A 391 -6.41 7.50 -14.24
N THR A 392 -7.35 6.61 -13.97
CA THR A 392 -8.37 6.76 -12.94
C THR A 392 -8.38 5.52 -12.06
N ILE A 393 -8.25 5.72 -10.75
CA ILE A 393 -8.28 4.66 -9.74
C ILE A 393 -9.35 5.00 -8.71
N ASP A 394 -10.32 4.12 -8.52
CA ASP A 394 -11.25 4.19 -7.41
C ASP A 394 -10.58 3.46 -6.20
N ILE A 395 -10.36 4.17 -5.10
CA ILE A 395 -9.67 3.68 -3.91
C ILE A 395 -10.71 3.44 -2.82
N PHE A 396 -11.04 2.20 -2.55
CA PHE A 396 -11.85 1.83 -1.40
C PHE A 396 -11.01 1.87 -0.14
N MET A 397 -11.47 2.57 0.89
CA MET A 397 -10.87 2.61 2.22
C MET A 397 -11.98 2.48 3.25
N GLY A 398 -12.23 1.27 3.73
CA GLY A 398 -13.40 1.03 4.58
C GLY A 398 -13.42 -0.30 5.29
N PRO A 399 -14.53 -0.54 6.03
CA PRO A 399 -14.75 -1.78 6.76
C PRO A 399 -15.10 -2.92 5.81
N ASN A 400 -14.66 -4.14 6.16
CA ASN A 400 -15.01 -5.37 5.46
C ASN A 400 -16.43 -5.81 5.83
N LEU A 401 -17.44 -5.03 5.46
CA LEU A 401 -18.86 -5.32 5.69
C LEU A 401 -19.46 -5.92 4.40
N TYR A 402 -20.08 -7.10 4.52
CA TYR A 402 -20.63 -7.82 3.36
C TYR A 402 -21.62 -6.97 2.54
N PRO A 403 -22.62 -6.27 3.12
CA PRO A 403 -23.53 -5.42 2.35
C PRO A 403 -22.82 -4.28 1.61
N LEU A 404 -21.84 -3.63 2.27
CA LEU A 404 -21.05 -2.56 1.68
C LEU A 404 -20.21 -3.08 0.51
N LEU A 405 -19.40 -4.12 0.73
CA LEU A 405 -18.55 -4.69 -0.32
C LEU A 405 -19.36 -5.20 -1.52
N SER A 406 -20.56 -5.75 -1.27
CA SER A 406 -21.47 -6.17 -2.33
C SER A 406 -22.09 -5.00 -3.12
N SER A 407 -22.20 -3.80 -2.52
CA SER A 407 -22.73 -2.62 -3.22
C SER A 407 -21.71 -2.00 -4.16
N LEU A 408 -20.41 -2.19 -3.89
CA LEU A 408 -19.33 -1.58 -4.66
C LEU A 408 -19.30 -2.02 -6.12
N ASP A 409 -19.74 -3.24 -6.44
CA ASP A 409 -19.90 -3.71 -7.82
C ASP A 409 -20.87 -2.86 -8.65
N LYS A 410 -21.80 -2.15 -7.98
CA LYS A 410 -22.75 -1.24 -8.63
C LYS A 410 -22.27 0.21 -8.62
N GLU A 411 -21.48 0.59 -7.62
CA GLU A 411 -21.00 1.97 -7.41
C GLU A 411 -19.77 2.28 -8.24
N ILE A 412 -18.91 1.28 -8.48
CA ILE A 412 -17.67 1.42 -9.24
C ILE A 412 -17.87 0.77 -10.61
N PRO A 413 -18.22 1.54 -11.65
CA PRO A 413 -18.36 0.99 -12.99
C PRO A 413 -17.00 0.51 -13.51
N GLY A 414 -16.86 -0.78 -13.71
CA GLY A 414 -15.71 -1.36 -14.40
C GLY A 414 -15.76 -1.10 -15.91
N ALA A 415 -14.59 -1.04 -16.57
CA ALA A 415 -14.50 -0.98 -18.02
C ALA A 415 -15.00 -2.28 -18.69
N ASP A 416 -15.05 -3.35 -17.96
CA ASP A 416 -15.55 -4.67 -18.34
C ASP A 416 -16.77 -5.05 -17.48
N LYS A 417 -17.48 -6.09 -17.88
CA LYS A 417 -18.65 -6.63 -17.16
C LYS A 417 -18.25 -7.55 -15.99
N ASP A 418 -16.97 -7.67 -15.69
CA ASP A 418 -16.46 -8.52 -14.62
C ASP A 418 -16.70 -7.87 -13.25
N SER A 419 -17.22 -8.64 -12.28
CA SER A 419 -17.49 -8.18 -10.93
C SER A 419 -16.20 -7.91 -10.15
N LEU A 420 -16.26 -7.04 -9.15
CA LEU A 420 -15.13 -6.81 -8.24
C LEU A 420 -14.94 -7.96 -7.25
N ASP A 421 -16.01 -8.66 -6.89
CA ASP A 421 -16.02 -9.78 -5.92
C ASP A 421 -15.34 -9.45 -4.58
N LEU A 422 -15.37 -8.18 -4.16
CA LEU A 422 -14.73 -7.72 -2.92
C LEU A 422 -15.28 -8.41 -1.67
N THR A 423 -16.48 -9.01 -1.75
CA THR A 423 -17.03 -9.84 -0.67
C THR A 423 -16.16 -11.05 -0.33
N ASN A 424 -15.24 -11.45 -1.23
CA ASN A 424 -14.26 -12.51 -0.98
C ASN A 424 -13.15 -12.10 0.00
N LEU A 425 -12.98 -10.80 0.26
CA LEU A 425 -12.12 -10.31 1.36
C LEU A 425 -12.62 -10.79 2.74
N ILE A 426 -13.90 -11.18 2.84
CA ILE A 426 -14.47 -11.73 4.07
C ILE A 426 -14.34 -13.26 4.01
N PRO A 427 -13.62 -13.92 4.94
CA PRO A 427 -13.44 -15.37 4.95
C PRO A 427 -14.73 -16.05 5.44
N LEU A 428 -15.69 -16.29 4.57
CA LEU A 428 -16.97 -16.94 4.87
C LEU A 428 -16.89 -18.48 4.91
N GLY A 429 -15.68 -19.04 4.79
CA GLY A 429 -15.44 -20.50 4.80
C GLY A 429 -15.69 -21.18 3.46
N TRP A 430 -15.74 -22.49 3.48
CA TRP A 430 -15.94 -23.33 2.27
C TRP A 430 -17.25 -22.97 1.55
N PRO A 431 -17.41 -23.29 0.25
CA PRO A 431 -18.56 -22.86 -0.57
C PRO A 431 -19.92 -23.13 0.07
N ILE A 432 -20.10 -24.29 0.74
CA ILE A 432 -21.36 -24.63 1.43
C ILE A 432 -21.62 -23.67 2.60
N PHE A 433 -20.61 -23.41 3.43
CA PHE A 433 -20.75 -22.49 4.56
C PHE A 433 -20.94 -21.05 4.09
N ARG A 434 -20.25 -20.66 3.03
CA ARG A 434 -20.42 -19.37 2.39
C ARG A 434 -21.86 -19.16 1.94
N TRP A 435 -22.45 -20.16 1.26
CA TRP A 435 -23.83 -20.12 0.79
C TRP A 435 -24.82 -19.96 1.97
N ILE A 436 -24.65 -20.74 3.05
CA ILE A 436 -25.47 -20.62 4.26
C ILE A 436 -25.30 -19.23 4.88
N ASN A 437 -24.08 -18.73 5.00
CA ASN A 437 -23.81 -17.41 5.57
C ASN A 437 -24.47 -16.32 4.75
N THR A 438 -24.34 -16.32 3.44
CA THR A 438 -24.85 -15.26 2.54
C THR A 438 -26.36 -15.27 2.39
N LEU A 439 -27.01 -16.46 2.34
CA LEU A 439 -28.46 -16.58 2.12
C LEU A 439 -29.28 -16.62 3.40
N ILE A 440 -28.70 -17.06 4.52
CA ILE A 440 -29.47 -17.27 5.75
C ILE A 440 -28.92 -16.36 6.87
N ILE A 441 -27.66 -16.50 7.22
CA ILE A 441 -27.11 -15.87 8.44
C ILE A 441 -27.06 -14.35 8.30
N ILE A 442 -26.46 -13.83 7.24
CA ILE A 442 -26.30 -12.39 7.01
C ILE A 442 -27.66 -11.68 6.85
N PRO A 443 -28.61 -12.17 6.03
CA PRO A 443 -29.94 -11.53 5.93
C PRO A 443 -30.72 -11.55 7.25
N VAL A 444 -30.71 -12.65 8.00
CA VAL A 444 -31.40 -12.74 9.30
C VAL A 444 -30.74 -11.81 10.32
N PHE A 445 -29.39 -11.78 10.36
CA PHE A 445 -28.65 -10.85 11.23
C PHE A 445 -28.98 -9.39 10.88
N THR A 446 -28.93 -9.03 9.60
CA THR A 446 -29.24 -7.68 9.13
C THR A 446 -30.69 -7.30 9.45
N PHE A 447 -31.64 -8.20 9.25
CA PHE A 447 -33.04 -7.98 9.62
C PHE A 447 -33.20 -7.73 11.12
N LEU A 448 -32.61 -8.57 11.96
CA LEU A 448 -32.67 -8.40 13.41
C LEU A 448 -32.01 -7.10 13.87
N SER A 449 -30.91 -6.69 13.23
CA SER A 449 -30.18 -5.47 13.59
C SER A 449 -30.97 -4.18 13.31
N THR A 450 -32.02 -4.22 12.49
CA THR A 450 -32.90 -3.07 12.26
C THR A 450 -33.78 -2.76 13.51
N PHE A 451 -34.08 -3.76 14.31
CA PHE A 451 -34.98 -3.62 15.48
C PHE A 451 -34.23 -3.72 16.81
N ILE A 452 -33.10 -4.43 16.84
CA ILE A 452 -32.37 -4.78 18.05
C ILE A 452 -31.00 -4.12 18.04
N LYS A 453 -30.71 -3.28 19.02
CA LYS A 453 -29.39 -2.61 19.14
C LYS A 453 -28.31 -3.47 19.83
N SER A 454 -28.74 -4.51 20.58
CA SER A 454 -27.83 -5.39 21.31
C SER A 454 -27.39 -6.55 20.45
N TYR A 455 -26.12 -6.54 20.02
CA TYR A 455 -25.54 -7.64 19.24
C TYR A 455 -25.57 -8.98 19.99
N GLY A 456 -25.41 -8.98 21.33
CA GLY A 456 -25.51 -10.20 22.13
C GLY A 456 -26.91 -10.85 22.02
N LEU A 457 -27.98 -10.04 22.07
CA LEU A 457 -29.34 -10.55 21.88
C LEU A 457 -29.58 -11.04 20.46
N ILE A 458 -29.05 -10.35 19.45
CA ILE A 458 -29.15 -10.78 18.05
C ILE A 458 -28.45 -12.15 17.85
N ILE A 459 -27.25 -12.33 18.39
CA ILE A 459 -26.51 -13.60 18.31
C ILE A 459 -27.29 -14.73 19.03
N PHE A 460 -27.86 -14.44 20.19
CA PHE A 460 -28.69 -15.41 20.93
C PHE A 460 -29.89 -15.84 20.09
N LEU A 461 -30.67 -14.89 19.55
CA LEU A 461 -31.84 -15.17 18.71
C LEU A 461 -31.46 -15.90 17.42
N LEU A 462 -30.36 -15.51 16.77
CA LEU A 462 -29.83 -16.19 15.59
C LEU A 462 -29.44 -17.64 15.92
N THR A 463 -28.80 -17.87 17.07
CA THR A 463 -28.44 -19.22 17.51
C THR A 463 -29.70 -20.08 17.76
N LEU A 464 -30.72 -19.51 18.38
CA LEU A 464 -32.00 -20.19 18.59
C LEU A 464 -32.67 -20.52 17.25
N PHE A 465 -32.70 -19.59 16.33
CA PHE A 465 -33.25 -19.76 14.98
C PHE A 465 -32.54 -20.90 14.22
N ILE A 466 -31.20 -20.93 14.23
CA ILE A 466 -30.43 -22.02 13.59
C ILE A 466 -30.74 -23.37 14.26
N LYS A 467 -30.81 -23.43 15.59
CA LYS A 467 -31.15 -24.65 16.34
C LYS A 467 -32.53 -25.15 15.98
N LEU A 468 -33.52 -24.26 15.80
CA LEU A 468 -34.86 -24.63 15.37
C LEU A 468 -34.90 -25.24 13.97
N ILE A 469 -34.13 -24.65 13.01
CA ILE A 469 -34.01 -25.22 11.65
C ILE A 469 -33.35 -26.59 11.68
N LEU A 470 -32.32 -26.79 12.49
CA LEU A 470 -31.58 -28.04 12.59
C LEU A 470 -32.29 -29.10 13.45
N PHE A 471 -33.30 -28.72 14.26
CA PHE A 471 -33.96 -29.61 15.19
C PHE A 471 -34.51 -30.89 14.54
N PRO A 472 -35.22 -30.86 13.40
CA PRO A 472 -35.74 -32.07 12.79
C PRO A 472 -34.64 -33.06 12.33
N PHE A 473 -33.50 -32.53 11.92
CA PHE A 473 -32.33 -33.35 11.51
C PHE A 473 -31.64 -33.95 12.75
N THR A 474 -31.41 -33.15 13.77
CA THR A 474 -30.80 -33.60 15.03
C THR A 474 -31.70 -34.62 15.74
N TYR A 475 -33.02 -34.41 15.77
CA TYR A 475 -33.95 -35.37 16.30
C TYR A 475 -33.89 -36.73 15.61
N LYS A 476 -33.87 -36.74 14.24
CA LYS A 476 -33.71 -37.98 13.47
C LYS A 476 -32.37 -38.67 13.78
N SER A 477 -31.29 -37.89 13.90
CA SER A 477 -29.94 -38.41 14.22
C SER A 477 -29.94 -39.05 15.63
N TYR A 478 -30.48 -38.37 16.64
CA TYR A 478 -30.56 -38.91 18.01
C TYR A 478 -31.45 -40.18 18.06
N LYS A 479 -32.56 -40.19 17.33
CA LYS A 479 -33.41 -41.38 17.22
C LYS A 479 -32.68 -42.56 16.58
N SER A 480 -31.88 -42.29 15.53
CA SER A 480 -31.04 -43.33 14.89
C SER A 480 -29.93 -43.83 15.84
N GLN A 481 -29.25 -42.93 16.55
CA GLN A 481 -28.24 -43.30 17.55
C GLN A 481 -28.86 -44.12 18.72
N ALA A 482 -30.06 -43.75 19.18
CA ALA A 482 -30.76 -44.52 20.22
C ALA A 482 -31.10 -45.94 19.73
N LYS A 483 -31.56 -46.08 18.48
CA LYS A 483 -31.79 -47.41 17.88
C LYS A 483 -30.51 -48.22 17.77
N MET A 484 -29.39 -47.60 17.35
CA MET A 484 -28.06 -48.26 17.28
C MET A 484 -27.59 -48.74 18.65
N ARG A 485 -27.86 -47.96 19.75
CA ARG A 485 -27.56 -48.40 21.13
C ARG A 485 -28.36 -49.62 21.55
N LEU A 486 -29.64 -49.69 21.18
CA LEU A 486 -30.50 -50.87 21.44
C LEU A 486 -30.02 -52.09 20.65
N LEU A 487 -29.49 -51.91 19.44
CA LEU A 487 -28.95 -52.98 18.61
C LEU A 487 -27.51 -53.35 18.98
N ALA A 488 -26.83 -52.57 19.84
CA ALA A 488 -25.44 -52.82 20.22
C ALA A 488 -25.13 -54.23 20.74
N PRO A 489 -26.02 -54.87 21.60
CA PRO A 489 -25.79 -56.25 22.01
C PRO A 489 -25.92 -57.27 20.86
N GLU A 490 -26.84 -57.04 19.93
CA GLU A 490 -27.03 -57.93 18.75
C GLU A 490 -25.84 -57.76 17.79
N ILE A 491 -25.40 -56.53 17.55
CA ILE A 491 -24.19 -56.24 16.76
C ILE A 491 -22.97 -56.91 17.38
N LYS A 492 -22.87 -56.90 18.71
CA LYS A 492 -21.78 -57.57 19.43
C LYS A 492 -21.85 -59.08 19.23
N ALA A 493 -23.04 -59.67 19.40
CA ALA A 493 -23.24 -61.13 19.18
C ALA A 493 -22.89 -61.56 17.75
N ILE A 494 -23.23 -60.73 16.74
CA ILE A 494 -22.87 -60.98 15.33
C ILE A 494 -21.35 -60.87 15.13
N ASN A 495 -20.71 -59.85 15.75
CA ASN A 495 -19.26 -59.68 15.65
C ASN A 495 -18.49 -60.82 16.33
N ASP A 496 -18.96 -61.30 17.49
CA ASP A 496 -18.37 -62.41 18.21
C ASP A 496 -18.54 -63.74 17.44
N LYS A 497 -19.57 -63.85 16.62
CA LYS A 497 -19.80 -65.04 15.78
C LYS A 497 -18.88 -65.09 14.54
N TYR A 498 -18.28 -63.99 14.13
CA TYR A 498 -17.36 -63.87 13.00
C TYR A 498 -16.03 -63.16 13.38
N PRO A 499 -15.23 -63.70 14.27
CA PRO A 499 -14.00 -63.09 14.68
C PRO A 499 -12.95 -63.18 13.55
N GLY A 500 -12.29 -62.08 13.24
CA GLY A 500 -11.08 -62.08 12.41
C GLY A 500 -11.25 -61.92 10.90
N GLN A 501 -12.42 -61.76 10.36
CA GLN A 501 -12.65 -61.54 8.93
C GLN A 501 -13.03 -60.07 8.64
N GLU A 502 -12.05 -59.18 8.50
CA GLU A 502 -12.25 -57.76 8.08
C GLU A 502 -12.22 -57.57 6.56
N ASN A 503 -12.81 -58.47 5.77
CA ASN A 503 -12.99 -58.24 4.34
C ASN A 503 -14.24 -57.35 4.09
N ALA A 504 -14.16 -56.44 3.07
CA ALA A 504 -15.24 -55.54 2.69
C ALA A 504 -16.59 -56.28 2.45
N MET A 505 -16.54 -57.54 1.97
CA MET A 505 -17.69 -58.41 1.73
C MET A 505 -18.38 -58.88 3.03
N THR A 506 -17.62 -59.20 4.07
CA THR A 506 -18.12 -59.58 5.40
C THR A 506 -18.72 -58.37 6.14
N ARG A 507 -18.17 -57.18 5.93
CA ARG A 507 -18.72 -55.92 6.42
C ARG A 507 -20.08 -55.58 5.79
N SER A 508 -20.23 -55.82 4.48
CA SER A 508 -21.49 -55.65 3.76
C SER A 508 -22.54 -56.67 4.22
N GLN A 509 -22.18 -57.95 4.41
CA GLN A 509 -23.10 -58.98 4.92
C GLN A 509 -23.52 -58.74 6.39
N LYS A 510 -22.60 -58.20 7.24
CA LYS A 510 -22.92 -57.79 8.60
C LYS A 510 -23.92 -56.61 8.61
N THR A 511 -23.80 -55.68 7.65
CA THR A 511 -24.71 -54.53 7.50
C THR A 511 -26.08 -54.93 6.96
N MET A 512 -26.16 -55.99 6.13
CA MET A 512 -27.44 -56.53 5.62
C MET A 512 -28.18 -57.42 6.62
N ALA A 513 -27.46 -57.97 7.61
CA ALA A 513 -28.07 -58.80 8.69
C ALA A 513 -28.61 -57.95 9.86
N LEU A 514 -28.39 -56.63 9.85
CA LEU A 514 -28.91 -55.62 10.75
C LEU A 514 -30.10 -54.90 10.14
#